data_a9f57bc6e1e3f01c0400796c018a30be
#
_entry.id   a9f57bc6e1e3f01c0400796c018a30be
#
_cell.length_a   1.000
_cell.length_b   1.000
_cell.length_c   1.000
_cell.angle_alpha   90.00
_cell.angle_beta   90.00
_cell.angle_gamma   90.00
#
_symmetry.space_group_name_H-M   'P 1'
#
loop_
_entity.id
_entity.type
_entity.pdbx_description
1 polymer ?
#
loop_
_entity_poly.entity_id
_entity_poly.type
_entity_poly.pdbx_seq_one_letter_code
_entity_poly.pdbx_strand_id
1 'polypeptide(L)' 'MNNLDIRIKIKENRLCHYEVAAKIGVSEYTFCRWLREELSEDKRNTILKAISDIVGGDK' A
#
# COMPACT_ATOMS: atom_id res chain seq x y z
N MET A 1 0.02 6.31 15.55
CA MET A 1 0.56 5.34 14.60
C MET A 1 0.18 5.77 13.20
N ASN A 2 1.18 5.91 12.36
CA ASN A 2 0.96 6.46 11.02
C ASN A 2 0.39 5.40 10.08
N ASN A 3 -0.57 5.85 9.27
CA ASN A 3 -1.10 5.03 8.17
C ASN A 3 -1.75 3.73 8.62
N LEU A 4 -2.34 3.75 9.80
CA LEU A 4 -3.02 2.57 10.31
C LEU A 4 -4.15 2.13 9.38
N ASP A 5 -4.87 3.08 8.81
CA ASP A 5 -5.96 2.78 7.90
C ASP A 5 -5.46 2.03 6.66
N ILE A 6 -4.30 2.41 6.15
CA ILE A 6 -3.71 1.73 5.00
C ILE A 6 -3.28 0.32 5.38
N ARG A 7 -2.65 0.17 6.55
CA ARG A 7 -2.21 -1.14 7.03
C ARG A 7 -3.39 -2.08 7.23
N ILE A 8 -4.48 -1.57 7.77
CA ILE A 8 -5.69 -2.36 7.97
C ILE A 8 -6.26 -2.79 6.62
N LYS A 9 -6.29 -1.88 5.65
CA LYS A 9 -6.83 -2.19 4.34
C LYS A 9 -6.03 -3.29 3.65
N ILE A 10 -4.72 -3.25 3.76
CA ILE A 10 -3.86 -4.28 3.20
C ILE A 10 -4.17 -5.62 3.86
N LYS A 11 -4.28 -5.62 5.16
CA LYS A 11 -4.54 -6.84 5.91
C LYS A 11 -5.92 -7.41 5.63
N GLU A 12 -6.92 -6.56 5.55
CA GLU A 12 -8.29 -6.99 5.27
C GLU A 12 -8.40 -7.66 3.92
N ASN A 13 -7.62 -7.20 2.96
CA ASN A 13 -7.64 -7.76 1.62
C ASN A 13 -6.63 -8.89 1.46
N ARG A 14 -5.98 -9.29 2.55
CA ARG A 14 -5.00 -10.39 2.56
C ARG A 14 -3.85 -10.15 1.60
N LEU A 15 -3.46 -8.90 1.47
CA LEU A 15 -2.34 -8.54 0.61
C LEU A 15 -1.05 -8.55 1.39
N CYS A 16 0.05 -8.72 0.67
CA CYS A 16 1.38 -8.60 1.25
C CYS A 16 1.96 -7.25 0.88
N HIS A 17 2.84 -6.73 1.73
CA HIS A 17 3.45 -5.43 1.46
C HIS A 17 4.22 -5.46 0.14
N TYR A 18 4.90 -6.57 -0.16
CA TYR A 18 5.67 -6.64 -1.39
C TYR A 18 4.78 -6.59 -2.63
N GLU A 19 3.54 -7.08 -2.53
CA GLU A 19 2.62 -7.02 -3.66
C GLU A 19 2.24 -5.57 -3.96
N VAL A 20 1.93 -4.82 -2.92
CA VAL A 20 1.57 -3.41 -3.09
C VAL A 20 2.78 -2.62 -3.56
N ALA A 21 3.94 -2.90 -2.99
CA ALA A 21 5.17 -2.23 -3.39
C ALA A 21 5.48 -2.48 -4.86
N ALA A 22 5.34 -3.73 -5.30
CA ALA A 22 5.59 -4.07 -6.70
C ALA A 22 4.61 -3.35 -7.62
N LYS A 23 3.37 -3.24 -7.21
CA LYS A 23 2.36 -2.56 -8.01
C LYS A 23 2.69 -1.08 -8.17
N ILE A 24 3.21 -0.48 -7.11
CA ILE A 24 3.61 0.94 -7.14
C ILE A 24 4.90 1.13 -7.91
N GLY A 25 5.79 0.14 -7.85
CA GLY A 25 7.08 0.19 -8.52
C GLY A 25 8.23 0.52 -7.59
N VAL A 26 8.10 0.21 -6.31
CA VAL A 26 9.16 0.41 -5.33
C VAL A 26 9.47 -0.90 -4.63
N SER A 27 10.61 -0.95 -3.94
CA SER A 27 10.96 -2.15 -3.18
C SER A 27 10.09 -2.25 -1.93
N GLU A 28 9.98 -3.46 -1.41
CA GLU A 28 9.24 -3.68 -0.18
C GLU A 28 9.82 -2.86 0.96
N TYR A 29 11.13 -2.77 1.02
CA TYR A 29 11.80 -1.98 2.04
C TYR A 29 11.36 -0.51 1.97
N THR A 30 11.34 0.05 0.76
CA THR A 30 10.93 1.43 0.56
C THR A 30 9.47 1.63 0.96
N PHE A 31 8.62 0.69 0.58
CA PHE A 31 7.20 0.77 0.93
C PHE A 31 6.99 0.69 2.43
N CYS A 32 7.67 -0.22 3.11
CA CYS A 32 7.56 -0.33 4.55
C CYS A 32 8.02 0.95 5.23
N ARG A 33 9.07 1.57 4.70
CA ARG A 33 9.56 2.83 5.21
C ARG A 33 8.51 3.93 5.05
N TRP A 34 7.84 3.95 3.91
CA TRP A 34 6.76 4.91 3.69
C TRP A 34 5.67 4.76 4.74
N LEU A 35 5.33 3.54 5.11
CA LEU A 35 4.28 3.29 6.09
C LEU A 35 4.65 3.75 7.49
N ARG A 36 5.92 3.94 7.75
CA ARG A 36 6.38 4.45 9.05
C ARG A 36 6.39 5.97 9.11
N GLU A 37 6.32 6.60 7.95
CA GLU A 37 6.37 8.06 7.86
C GLU A 37 4.99 8.60 7.57
N GLU A 38 4.84 9.89 7.82
CA GLU A 38 3.61 10.56 7.45
C GLU A 38 3.59 10.73 5.94
N LEU A 39 2.60 10.14 5.29
CA LEU A 39 2.52 10.16 3.84
C LEU A 39 1.84 11.42 3.34
N SER A 40 2.33 11.95 2.22
CA SER A 40 1.62 13.00 1.53
C SER A 40 0.34 12.44 0.93
N GLU A 41 -0.58 13.33 0.60
CA GLU A 41 -1.84 12.90 0.02
C GLU A 41 -1.61 12.14 -1.29
N ASP A 42 -0.66 12.59 -2.09
CA ASP A 42 -0.35 11.93 -3.36
C ASP A 42 0.12 10.50 -3.13
N LYS A 43 0.99 10.30 -2.16
CA LYS A 43 1.48 8.94 -1.88
C LYS A 43 0.38 8.06 -1.33
N ARG A 44 -0.47 8.60 -0.46
CA ARG A 44 -1.61 7.85 0.07
C ARG A 44 -2.52 7.40 -1.07
N ASN A 45 -2.83 8.31 -1.98
CA ASN A 45 -3.68 7.99 -3.11
C ASN A 45 -3.05 6.94 -4.01
N THR A 46 -1.74 7.02 -4.22
CA THR A 46 -1.01 6.04 -5.02
C THR A 46 -1.14 4.65 -4.38
N ILE A 47 -0.95 4.57 -3.08
CA ILE A 47 -1.02 3.30 -2.37
C ILE A 47 -2.44 2.73 -2.41
N LEU A 48 -3.43 3.58 -2.15
CA LEU A 48 -4.82 3.13 -2.15
C LEU A 48 -5.25 2.68 -3.53
N LYS A 49 -4.81 3.37 -4.56
CA LYS A 49 -5.10 2.96 -5.93
C LYS A 49 -4.44 1.64 -6.25
N ALA A 50 -3.20 1.44 -5.81
CA ALA A 50 -2.50 0.18 -6.04
C ALA A 50 -3.24 -0.98 -5.38
N ILE A 51 -3.71 -0.78 -4.15
CA ILE A 51 -4.47 -1.80 -3.45
C ILE A 51 -5.75 -2.13 -4.22
N SER A 52 -6.44 -1.10 -4.66
CA SER A 52 -7.68 -1.27 -5.42
C SER A 52 -7.42 -2.03 -6.72
N ASP A 53 -6.34 -1.69 -7.41
CA ASP A 53 -5.99 -2.35 -8.67
C ASP A 53 -5.68 -3.82 -8.45
N ILE A 54 -4.99 -4.16 -7.38
CA ILE A 54 -4.65 -5.55 -7.08
C ILE A 54 -5.93 -6.33 -6.78
N VAL A 55 -6.77 -5.77 -5.94
CA VAL A 55 -8.03 -6.44 -5.56
C VAL A 55 -8.97 -6.54 -6.74
N GLY A 56 -9.10 -5.45 -7.49
CA GLY A 56 -10.00 -5.44 -8.64
C GLY A 56 -9.49 -6.25 -9.81
N GLY A 57 -8.17 -6.31 -9.98
CA GLY A 57 -7.57 -7.04 -11.08
C GLY A 57 -7.55 -8.53 -10.90
N ASP A 58 -7.99 -9.00 -9.75
CA ASP A 58 -7.94 -10.39 -9.37
C ASP A 58 -9.12 -11.19 -9.91
N LYS A 59 -9.82 -10.63 -10.83
CA LYS A 59 -11.02 -11.28 -11.39
C LYS A 59 -10.72 -12.08 -12.62
#